data_2f9ab7e923f62c49f49f423e73a4718a
#
_entry.id   2f9ab7e923f62c49f49f423e73a4718a
#
_cell.length_a   1.000
_cell.length_b   1.000
_cell.length_c   1.000
_cell.angle_alpha   90.00
_cell.angle_beta   90.00
_cell.angle_gamma   90.00
#
_symmetry.space_group_name_H-M   'P 1'
#
loop_
_entity.id
_entity.type
_entity.pdbx_description
1 polymer ?
#
loop_
_entity_poly.entity_id
_entity_poly.type
_entity_poly.pdbx_seq_one_letter_code
_entity_poly.pdbx_strand_id
1 'polypeptide(L)'
;WLSYGVNGNEISSTDASMWTAYQLLASRSDPRVADIMQNTVVIIDPMQNPDGRDRFIHQFTTAEGLVPDSDRNSAEHDEPWPGGRTNHYLFDMNRDWFIQTQPETQGRTKLMLEWYPVAYVDAHEMGSDGTYFFSPEAVPYNPHLAEDQKASLQICRR
;
A
#
# COMPACT_ATOMS: atom_id res chain seq x y z
N TRP A 1 3.34 12.01 2.19
CA TRP A 1 2.89 11.25 1.05
C TRP A 1 2.28 9.93 1.52
N LEU A 2 1.06 9.62 1.09
CA LEU A 2 0.33 8.40 1.41
C LEU A 2 0.14 7.62 0.11
N SER A 3 0.79 6.48 0.00
CA SER A 3 0.80 5.60 -1.18
C SER A 3 0.05 4.31 -0.91
N TYR A 4 -0.72 3.86 -1.88
CA TYR A 4 -1.58 2.70 -1.73
C TYR A 4 -1.51 1.80 -2.97
N GLY A 5 -1.72 0.50 -2.77
CA GLY A 5 -1.95 -0.45 -3.84
C GLY A 5 -0.76 -0.70 -4.78
N VAL A 6 0.48 -0.70 -4.29
CA VAL A 6 1.65 -1.12 -5.09
C VAL A 6 1.54 -2.59 -5.48
N ASN A 7 0.94 -3.42 -4.64
CA ASN A 7 0.50 -4.77 -4.97
C ASN A 7 -1.01 -4.72 -5.28
N GLY A 8 -1.40 -5.01 -6.50
CA GLY A 8 -2.79 -4.82 -6.95
C GLY A 8 -3.81 -5.74 -6.29
N ASN A 9 -3.37 -6.87 -5.72
CA ASN A 9 -4.21 -7.79 -4.96
C ASN A 9 -4.41 -7.39 -3.48
N GLU A 10 -3.74 -6.35 -3.02
CA GLU A 10 -3.96 -5.75 -1.70
C GLU A 10 -5.06 -4.68 -1.80
N ILE A 11 -6.30 -5.12 -2.01
CA ILE A 11 -7.39 -4.28 -2.54
C ILE A 11 -8.00 -3.30 -1.55
N SER A 12 -8.00 -3.60 -0.25
CA SER A 12 -8.60 -2.71 0.76
C SER A 12 -7.77 -1.44 0.97
N SER A 13 -6.48 -1.47 0.68
CA SER A 13 -5.61 -0.29 0.79
C SER A 13 -6.05 0.84 -0.15
N THR A 14 -6.42 0.51 -1.38
CA THR A 14 -6.93 1.48 -2.36
C THR A 14 -8.26 2.11 -1.91
N ASP A 15 -9.18 1.30 -1.39
CA ASP A 15 -10.45 1.81 -0.86
C ASP A 15 -10.22 2.69 0.37
N ALA A 16 -9.26 2.33 1.23
CA ALA A 16 -8.83 3.15 2.35
C ALA A 16 -8.27 4.51 1.92
N SER A 17 -7.62 4.60 0.76
CA SER A 17 -7.12 5.87 0.22
C SER A 17 -8.25 6.87 -0.04
N MET A 18 -9.35 6.41 -0.64
CA MET A 18 -10.53 7.23 -0.92
C MET A 18 -11.22 7.65 0.38
N TRP A 19 -11.29 6.75 1.34
CA TRP A 19 -11.81 7.05 2.67
C TRP A 19 -10.94 8.07 3.42
N THR A 20 -9.62 7.96 3.33
CA THR A 20 -8.68 8.94 3.89
C THR A 20 -8.87 10.31 3.27
N ALA A 21 -8.98 10.40 1.95
CA ALA A 21 -9.24 11.66 1.25
C ALA A 21 -10.58 12.27 1.72
N TYR A 22 -11.62 11.46 1.81
CA TYR A 22 -12.93 11.90 2.30
C TYR A 22 -12.84 12.44 3.74
N GLN A 23 -12.17 11.73 4.63
CA GLN A 23 -12.03 12.17 6.03
C GLN A 23 -11.29 13.51 6.15
N LEU A 24 -10.21 13.70 5.40
CA LEU A 24 -9.48 14.96 5.41
C LEU A 24 -10.32 16.13 4.88
N LEU A 25 -11.19 15.89 3.91
CA LEU A 25 -12.04 16.94 3.31
C LEU A 25 -13.32 17.21 4.11
N ALA A 26 -13.95 16.18 4.67
CA ALA A 26 -15.24 16.25 5.34
C ALA A 26 -15.12 16.63 6.83
N SER A 27 -14.03 16.22 7.49
CA SER A 27 -13.90 16.37 8.95
C SER A 27 -13.12 17.62 9.37
N ARG A 28 -13.25 18.72 8.64
CA ARG A 28 -12.53 19.98 8.92
C ARG A 28 -12.87 20.62 10.27
N SER A 29 -13.97 20.22 10.91
CA SER A 29 -14.31 20.63 12.28
C SER A 29 -13.54 19.85 13.36
N ASP A 30 -12.91 18.74 13.03
CA ASP A 30 -11.97 18.04 13.95
C ASP A 30 -10.68 18.88 14.03
N PRO A 31 -10.25 19.32 15.22
CA PRO A 31 -9.07 20.16 15.37
C PRO A 31 -7.78 19.51 14.80
N ARG A 32 -7.67 18.17 14.86
CA ARG A 32 -6.51 17.44 14.31
C ARG A 32 -6.49 17.51 12.80
N VAL A 33 -7.65 17.31 12.16
CA VAL A 33 -7.78 17.40 10.70
C VAL A 33 -7.55 18.84 10.24
N ALA A 34 -8.10 19.82 10.95
CA ALA A 34 -7.89 21.24 10.65
C ALA A 34 -6.40 21.61 10.72
N ASP A 35 -5.69 21.15 11.74
CA ASP A 35 -4.25 21.37 11.90
C ASP A 35 -3.43 20.74 10.76
N ILE A 36 -3.73 19.48 10.41
CA ILE A 36 -3.09 18.81 9.28
C ILE A 36 -3.30 19.59 7.98
N MET A 37 -4.53 19.96 7.69
CA MET A 37 -4.88 20.64 6.43
C MET A 37 -4.32 22.07 6.35
N GLN A 38 -4.05 22.71 7.49
CA GLN A 38 -3.46 24.05 7.55
C GLN A 38 -1.94 24.03 7.43
N ASN A 39 -1.29 23.02 8.01
CA ASN A 39 0.15 23.03 8.22
C ASN A 39 0.91 21.98 7.36
N THR A 40 0.19 21.16 6.60
CA THR A 40 0.79 20.04 5.87
C THR A 40 0.22 19.95 4.45
N VAL A 41 1.08 19.72 3.47
CA VAL A 41 0.68 19.24 2.15
C VAL A 41 0.53 17.73 2.22
N VAL A 42 -0.69 17.23 2.02
CA VAL A 42 -0.98 15.79 1.97
C VAL A 42 -1.11 15.39 0.51
N ILE A 43 -0.25 14.49 0.07
CA ILE A 43 -0.31 13.87 -1.25
C ILE A 43 -0.82 12.45 -1.07
N ILE A 44 -1.89 12.11 -1.79
CA ILE A 44 -2.47 10.76 -1.81
C ILE A 44 -2.24 10.18 -3.19
N ASP A 45 -1.51 9.07 -3.25
CA ASP A 45 -1.33 8.23 -4.42
C ASP A 45 -2.24 7.00 -4.24
N PRO A 46 -3.47 7.05 -4.78
CA PRO A 46 -4.53 6.13 -4.36
C PRO A 46 -4.37 4.72 -4.90
N MET A 47 -3.63 4.56 -6.00
CA MET A 47 -3.46 3.26 -6.65
C MET A 47 -2.23 3.24 -7.54
N GLN A 48 -1.17 2.64 -7.04
CA GLN A 48 0.09 2.54 -7.79
C GLN A 48 0.06 1.47 -8.87
N ASN A 49 -0.81 0.45 -8.73
CA ASN A 49 -0.89 -0.71 -9.63
C ASN A 49 -2.32 -0.96 -10.09
N PRO A 50 -2.89 -0.11 -10.97
CA PRO A 50 -4.25 -0.29 -11.46
C PRO A 50 -4.44 -1.58 -12.27
N ASP A 51 -3.46 -1.97 -13.08
CA ASP A 51 -3.56 -3.17 -13.91
C ASP A 51 -3.59 -4.46 -13.07
N GLY A 52 -2.76 -4.51 -12.01
CA GLY A 52 -2.76 -5.62 -11.06
C GLY A 52 -4.08 -5.72 -10.30
N ARG A 53 -4.62 -4.58 -9.86
CA ARG A 53 -5.92 -4.53 -9.19
C ARG A 53 -7.05 -4.99 -10.11
N ASP A 54 -7.09 -4.49 -11.34
CA ASP A 54 -8.12 -4.87 -12.31
C ASP A 54 -8.08 -6.38 -12.61
N ARG A 55 -6.89 -6.93 -12.76
CA ARG A 55 -6.69 -8.37 -12.94
C ARG A 55 -7.22 -9.17 -11.77
N PHE A 56 -6.93 -8.76 -10.53
CA PHE A 56 -7.42 -9.43 -9.33
C PHE A 56 -8.96 -9.38 -9.26
N ILE A 57 -9.56 -8.22 -9.47
CA ILE A 57 -11.01 -8.05 -9.45
C ILE A 57 -11.67 -8.90 -10.53
N HIS A 58 -11.09 -8.93 -11.73
CA HIS A 58 -11.60 -9.74 -12.83
C HIS A 58 -11.57 -11.24 -12.48
N GLN A 59 -10.49 -11.72 -11.90
CA GLN A 59 -10.37 -13.13 -11.45
C GLN A 59 -11.41 -13.45 -10.37
N PHE A 60 -11.54 -12.61 -9.38
CA PHE A 60 -12.53 -12.76 -8.32
C PHE A 60 -13.96 -12.81 -8.88
N THR A 61 -14.36 -11.82 -9.67
CA THR A 61 -15.72 -11.74 -10.23
C THR A 61 -16.03 -12.89 -11.21
N THR A 62 -15.02 -13.49 -11.82
CA THR A 62 -15.19 -14.65 -12.71
C THR A 62 -15.37 -15.95 -11.91
N ALA A 63 -14.76 -16.03 -10.74
CA ALA A 63 -14.83 -17.21 -9.86
C ALA A 63 -15.98 -17.15 -8.84
N GLU A 64 -16.47 -15.94 -8.56
CA GLU A 64 -17.56 -15.70 -7.60
C GLU A 64 -18.84 -16.43 -8.02
N GLY A 65 -19.46 -17.14 -7.07
CA GLY A 65 -20.76 -17.77 -7.24
C GLY A 65 -21.93 -16.80 -7.09
N LEU A 66 -23.16 -17.33 -7.16
CA LEU A 66 -24.38 -16.53 -6.91
C LEU A 66 -24.46 -16.02 -5.46
N VAL A 67 -23.79 -16.68 -4.55
CA VAL A 67 -23.69 -16.31 -3.12
C VAL A 67 -22.22 -16.44 -2.74
N PRO A 68 -21.66 -15.43 -2.07
CA PRO A 68 -20.30 -15.51 -1.56
C PRO A 68 -20.08 -16.75 -0.69
N ASP A 69 -18.99 -17.45 -0.88
CA ASP A 69 -18.62 -18.65 -0.16
C ASP A 69 -17.53 -18.34 0.86
N SER A 70 -17.82 -18.57 2.15
CA SER A 70 -16.84 -18.33 3.22
C SER A 70 -15.79 -19.44 3.38
N ASP A 71 -15.89 -20.53 2.61
CA ASP A 71 -14.85 -21.56 2.61
C ASP A 71 -13.57 -21.01 1.95
N ARG A 72 -12.50 -20.94 2.74
CA ARG A 72 -11.18 -20.47 2.29
C ARG A 72 -10.61 -21.24 1.09
N ASN A 73 -11.10 -22.43 0.81
CA ASN A 73 -10.67 -23.26 -0.31
C ASN A 73 -11.59 -23.11 -1.54
N SER A 74 -12.60 -22.25 -1.47
CA SER A 74 -13.47 -21.99 -2.63
C SER A 74 -12.71 -21.27 -3.73
N ALA A 75 -13.18 -21.40 -4.96
CA ALA A 75 -12.53 -20.80 -6.13
C ALA A 75 -12.43 -19.27 -6.07
N GLU A 76 -13.35 -18.62 -5.38
CA GLU A 76 -13.33 -17.15 -5.23
C GLU A 76 -12.19 -16.64 -4.34
N HIS A 77 -11.60 -17.51 -3.50
CA HIS A 77 -10.44 -17.21 -2.65
C HIS A 77 -9.12 -17.66 -3.25
N ASP A 78 -9.16 -18.35 -4.41
CA ASP A 78 -7.96 -18.74 -5.13
C ASP A 78 -7.52 -17.62 -6.07
N GLU A 79 -6.25 -17.26 -6.01
CA GLU A 79 -5.65 -16.26 -6.88
C GLU A 79 -4.67 -16.96 -7.84
N PRO A 80 -5.15 -17.47 -9.00
CA PRO A 80 -4.27 -18.15 -9.92
C PRO A 80 -3.26 -17.18 -10.55
N TRP A 81 -2.12 -17.72 -10.95
CA TRP A 81 -1.15 -16.98 -11.73
C TRP A 81 -1.81 -16.43 -13.03
N PRO A 82 -1.55 -15.17 -13.41
CA PRO A 82 -0.51 -14.26 -12.92
C PRO A 82 -0.86 -13.44 -11.68
N GLY A 83 -2.04 -13.55 -11.11
CA GLY A 83 -2.49 -12.81 -9.94
C GLY A 83 -2.48 -11.28 -10.09
N GLY A 84 -2.88 -10.57 -9.04
CA GLY A 84 -2.95 -9.11 -9.02
C GLY A 84 -1.71 -8.42 -8.47
N ARG A 85 -0.72 -9.16 -7.98
CA ARG A 85 0.45 -8.55 -7.33
C ARG A 85 1.27 -7.68 -8.28
N THR A 86 1.45 -8.13 -9.52
CA THR A 86 2.34 -7.53 -10.50
C THR A 86 1.64 -6.50 -11.38
N ASN A 87 2.41 -5.62 -12.04
CA ASN A 87 1.88 -4.66 -13.01
C ASN A 87 1.43 -5.32 -14.32
N HIS A 88 1.13 -4.52 -15.34
CA HIS A 88 0.71 -5.01 -16.66
C HIS A 88 1.71 -6.01 -17.28
N TYR A 89 2.99 -5.74 -17.13
CA TYR A 89 4.07 -6.54 -17.70
C TYR A 89 4.58 -7.66 -16.77
N LEU A 90 3.85 -7.94 -15.69
CA LEU A 90 4.17 -8.97 -14.70
C LEU A 90 5.45 -8.69 -13.88
N PHE A 91 5.79 -7.43 -13.71
CA PHE A 91 6.86 -7.01 -12.80
C PHE A 91 6.30 -6.67 -11.43
N ASP A 92 6.98 -7.10 -10.38
CA ASP A 92 6.69 -6.73 -9.00
C ASP A 92 7.22 -5.31 -8.72
N MET A 93 6.36 -4.31 -8.74
CA MET A 93 6.75 -2.92 -8.50
C MET A 93 7.24 -2.67 -7.08
N ASN A 94 6.86 -3.53 -6.13
CA ASN A 94 7.39 -3.49 -4.76
C ASN A 94 8.82 -4.10 -4.66
N ARG A 95 9.38 -4.55 -5.76
CA ARG A 95 10.80 -4.95 -5.88
C ARG A 95 11.57 -4.08 -6.87
N ASP A 96 10.90 -3.09 -7.47
CA ASP A 96 11.49 -2.23 -8.50
C ASP A 96 11.96 -0.86 -7.97
N TRP A 97 11.85 -0.62 -6.66
CA TRP A 97 12.18 0.67 -6.04
C TRP A 97 13.62 1.16 -6.31
N PHE A 98 14.57 0.25 -6.33
CA PHE A 98 15.98 0.56 -6.55
C PHE A 98 16.36 0.57 -8.03
N ILE A 99 15.90 -0.45 -8.77
CA ILE A 99 16.29 -0.65 -10.18
C ILE A 99 15.52 0.31 -11.10
N GLN A 100 14.23 0.55 -10.79
CA GLN A 100 13.34 1.47 -11.50
C GLN A 100 13.19 1.13 -12.99
N THR A 101 12.90 -0.13 -13.28
CA THR A 101 12.71 -0.60 -14.66
C THR A 101 11.33 -0.27 -15.21
N GLN A 102 10.33 -0.10 -14.30
CA GLN A 102 8.95 0.09 -14.69
C GLN A 102 8.59 1.58 -14.75
N PRO A 103 7.82 2.01 -15.76
CA PRO A 103 7.45 3.41 -15.94
C PRO A 103 6.65 3.98 -14.74
N GLU A 104 5.82 3.17 -14.10
CA GLU A 104 5.07 3.55 -12.90
C GLU A 104 6.03 3.89 -11.74
N THR A 105 7.05 3.06 -11.52
CA THR A 105 8.06 3.30 -10.49
C THR A 105 8.88 4.54 -10.80
N GLN A 106 9.28 4.73 -12.07
CA GLN A 106 10.02 5.92 -12.51
C GLN A 106 9.21 7.20 -12.29
N GLY A 107 7.92 7.18 -12.68
CA GLY A 107 7.02 8.31 -12.51
C GLY A 107 6.84 8.69 -11.04
N ARG A 108 6.58 7.71 -10.18
CA ARG A 108 6.44 7.89 -8.75
C ARG A 108 7.72 8.43 -8.11
N THR A 109 8.86 7.84 -8.40
CA THR A 109 10.14 8.28 -7.85
C THR A 109 10.49 9.71 -8.28
N LYS A 110 10.21 10.07 -9.54
CA LYS A 110 10.37 11.43 -10.02
C LYS A 110 9.56 12.43 -9.18
N LEU A 111 8.28 12.14 -8.94
CA LEU A 111 7.42 13.01 -8.14
C LEU A 111 7.86 13.06 -6.68
N MET A 112 8.29 11.93 -6.10
CA MET A 112 8.83 11.89 -4.74
C MET A 112 10.08 12.77 -4.59
N LEU A 113 10.97 12.76 -5.57
CA LEU A 113 12.15 13.62 -5.57
C LEU A 113 11.82 15.10 -5.80
N GLU A 114 10.76 15.39 -6.53
CA GLU A 114 10.28 16.76 -6.75
C GLU A 114 9.64 17.35 -5.47
N TRP A 115 8.77 16.58 -4.82
CA TRP A 115 8.06 17.02 -3.60
C TRP A 115 8.86 16.82 -2.32
N TYR A 116 9.80 15.90 -2.32
CA TYR A 116 10.66 15.55 -1.19
C TYR A 116 9.92 15.40 0.15
N PRO A 117 8.97 14.45 0.26
CA PRO A 117 8.09 14.36 1.41
C PRO A 117 8.85 14.06 2.70
N VAL A 118 8.47 14.73 3.79
CA VAL A 118 9.03 14.51 5.14
C VAL A 118 8.64 13.13 5.68
N ALA A 119 7.43 12.67 5.35
CA ALA A 119 6.92 11.34 5.70
C ALA A 119 6.34 10.65 4.46
N TYR A 120 6.68 9.38 4.30
CA TYR A 120 6.14 8.51 3.27
C TYR A 120 5.54 7.27 3.91
N VAL A 121 4.30 6.98 3.57
CA VAL A 121 3.60 5.77 3.99
C VAL A 121 3.31 4.94 2.76
N ASP A 122 3.72 3.69 2.76
CA ASP A 122 3.37 2.68 1.77
C ASP A 122 2.43 1.66 2.42
N ALA A 123 1.16 1.73 2.07
CA ALA A 123 0.12 0.92 2.70
C ALA A 123 0.05 -0.46 2.04
N HIS A 124 0.18 -1.48 2.87
CA HIS A 124 0.17 -2.89 2.48
C HIS A 124 -0.87 -3.70 3.23
N GLU A 125 -1.19 -4.84 2.68
CA GLU A 125 -1.95 -5.90 3.35
C GLU A 125 -1.11 -7.16 3.47
N MET A 126 -1.40 -7.95 4.49
CA MET A 126 -0.82 -9.28 4.68
C MET A 126 -1.83 -10.34 4.25
N GLY A 127 -1.34 -11.50 3.80
CA GLY A 127 -2.21 -12.65 3.56
C GLY A 127 -2.95 -13.04 4.84
N SER A 128 -4.21 -13.50 4.70
CA SER A 128 -5.10 -13.86 5.83
C SER A 128 -4.51 -14.91 6.76
N ASP A 129 -3.65 -15.77 6.25
CA ASP A 129 -2.99 -16.85 6.99
C ASP A 129 -1.52 -16.55 7.34
N GLY A 130 -1.06 -15.34 7.00
CA GLY A 130 0.30 -14.89 7.29
C GLY A 130 0.51 -14.63 8.77
N THR A 131 1.74 -14.84 9.24
CA THR A 131 2.17 -14.34 10.55
C THR A 131 2.19 -12.81 10.55
N TYR A 132 1.74 -12.23 11.64
CA TYR A 132 1.80 -10.78 11.83
C TYR A 132 3.25 -10.27 11.64
N PHE A 133 3.43 -9.40 10.66
CA PHE A 133 4.71 -8.80 10.34
C PHE A 133 4.70 -7.33 10.74
N PHE A 134 5.53 -6.98 11.71
CA PHE A 134 5.60 -5.60 12.21
C PHE A 134 6.98 -5.28 12.81
N SER A 135 7.27 -3.99 12.98
CA SER A 135 8.48 -3.57 13.71
C SER A 135 8.52 -4.14 15.13
N PRO A 136 9.69 -4.54 15.64
CA PRO A 136 11.00 -4.28 15.06
C PRO A 136 11.39 -5.29 13.98
N GLU A 137 12.32 -4.85 13.16
CA GLU A 137 12.97 -5.69 12.18
C GLU A 137 13.57 -6.96 12.79
N ALA A 138 13.68 -8.00 11.98
CA ALA A 138 14.43 -9.20 12.39
C ALA A 138 15.94 -8.90 12.52
N VAL A 139 16.56 -9.52 13.48
CA VAL A 139 18.03 -9.44 13.62
C VAL A 139 18.72 -10.34 12.57
N PRO A 140 19.90 -9.96 12.05
CA PRO A 140 20.70 -8.77 12.40
C PRO A 140 20.14 -7.47 11.78
N TYR A 141 20.18 -6.40 12.54
CA TYR A 141 19.77 -5.07 12.05
C TYR A 141 20.75 -4.55 11.00
N ASN A 142 20.24 -3.68 10.12
CA ASN A 142 21.09 -2.96 9.19
C ASN A 142 22.13 -2.13 9.98
N PRO A 143 23.43 -2.35 9.77
CA PRO A 143 24.49 -1.66 10.53
C PRO A 143 24.55 -0.15 10.28
N HIS A 144 23.89 0.32 9.22
CA HIS A 144 23.83 1.75 8.86
C HIS A 144 22.63 2.49 9.46
N LEU A 145 21.76 1.81 10.21
CA LEU A 145 20.68 2.48 10.95
C LEU A 145 21.26 3.39 12.04
N ALA A 146 20.88 4.66 12.00
CA ALA A 146 21.23 5.61 13.04
C ALA A 146 20.45 5.31 14.33
N GLU A 147 20.97 5.75 15.48
CA GLU A 147 20.36 5.45 16.79
C GLU A 147 18.98 6.10 16.97
N ASP A 148 18.77 7.28 16.40
CA ASP A 148 17.47 7.95 16.38
C ASP A 148 16.43 7.20 15.54
N GLN A 149 16.83 6.59 14.42
CA GLN A 149 15.97 5.72 13.62
C GLN A 149 15.57 4.46 14.41
N LYS A 150 16.53 3.84 15.11
CA LYS A 150 16.24 2.68 15.99
C LYS A 150 15.29 3.06 17.12
N ALA A 151 15.47 4.24 17.71
CA ALA A 151 14.59 4.74 18.76
C ALA A 151 13.16 5.01 18.24
N SER A 152 13.02 5.56 17.04
CA SER A 152 11.72 5.80 16.40
C SER A 152 10.96 4.51 16.13
N LEU A 153 11.64 3.43 15.68
CA LEU A 153 11.04 2.12 15.48
C LEU A 153 10.49 1.50 16.78
N GLN A 154 11.06 1.86 17.95
CA GLN A 154 10.55 1.40 19.23
C GLN A 154 9.29 2.14 19.71
N ILE A 155 9.07 3.37 19.26
CA ILE A 155 7.88 4.16 19.61
C ILE A 155 6.62 3.59 18.92
N CYS A 156 6.75 3.08 17.72
CA CYS A 156 5.65 2.44 17.00
C CYS A 156 5.17 1.11 17.62
N ARG A 157 5.80 0.63 18.70
CA ARG A 157 5.44 -0.57 19.45
C ARG A 157 4.35 -0.37 20.51
N ARG A 158 3.99 0.86 20.82
CA ARG A 158 3.02 1.19 21.88
C ARG A 158 1.67 1.60 21.28
#